data_860af8bc185c4bc7d15f135d1294aa10
#
_entry.id   860af8bc185c4bc7d15f135d1294aa10
#
_cell.length_a   1.000
_cell.length_b   1.000
_cell.length_c   1.000
_cell.angle_alpha   90.00
_cell.angle_beta   90.00
_cell.angle_gamma   90.00
#
_symmetry.space_group_name_H-M   'P 1'
#
loop_
_entity.id
_entity.type
_entity.pdbx_description
1 polymer ?
#
loop_
_entity_poly.entity_id
_entity_poly.type
_entity_poly.pdbx_seq_one_letter_code
_entity_poly.pdbx_strand_id
1 'polypeptide(L)'
;IQWLLDHLGDSSPEIRDELVFTSLARGIQEELFTKEQFQLISAMIVSDGGLDKEFDKLGASTLERSFRALIYANLLSADGNQHSIYYQVLKTDIRNTMLNQGLHYLEKEEDTTGFSSQFGL
;
A
#
# COMPACT_ATOMS: atom_id res chain seq x y z
N ILE A 1 15.26 -4.32 1.46
CA ILE A 1 14.11 -3.62 0.86
C ILE A 1 13.99 -3.82 -0.65
N GLN A 2 15.10 -3.89 -1.35
CA GLN A 2 15.05 -4.11 -2.80
C GLN A 2 14.38 -5.44 -3.14
N TRP A 3 14.66 -6.48 -2.36
CA TRP A 3 14.00 -7.77 -2.55
C TRP A 3 12.47 -7.68 -2.44
N LEU A 4 11.99 -6.93 -1.44
CA LEU A 4 10.56 -6.73 -1.25
C LEU A 4 9.95 -5.98 -2.44
N LEU A 5 10.61 -4.94 -2.92
CA LEU A 5 10.13 -4.16 -4.07
C LEU A 5 10.08 -5.01 -5.34
N ASP A 6 11.09 -5.84 -5.55
CA ASP A 6 11.17 -6.71 -6.73
C ASP A 6 10.07 -7.77 -6.73
N HIS A 7 9.55 -8.13 -5.56
CA HIS A 7 8.55 -9.20 -5.42
C HIS A 7 7.12 -8.69 -5.23
N LEU A 8 6.88 -7.38 -5.32
CA LEU A 8 5.54 -6.82 -5.22
C LEU A 8 4.56 -7.42 -6.24
N GLY A 9 5.05 -7.74 -7.43
CA GLY A 9 4.25 -8.34 -8.49
C GLY A 9 4.47 -9.83 -8.66
N ASP A 10 5.04 -10.51 -7.68
CA ASP A 10 5.34 -11.93 -7.79
C ASP A 10 4.07 -12.74 -8.04
N SER A 11 4.15 -13.72 -8.94
CA SER A 11 3.01 -14.56 -9.29
C SER A 11 2.65 -15.57 -8.20
N SER A 12 3.57 -15.85 -7.28
CA SER A 12 3.30 -16.75 -6.16
C SER A 12 2.51 -16.00 -5.08
N PRO A 13 1.24 -16.37 -4.80
CA PRO A 13 0.48 -15.73 -3.73
C PRO A 13 1.16 -15.80 -2.37
N GLU A 14 1.85 -16.89 -2.11
CA GLU A 14 2.53 -17.10 -0.85
C GLU A 14 3.64 -16.07 -0.61
N ILE A 15 4.48 -15.86 -1.60
CA ILE A 15 5.55 -14.88 -1.51
C ILE A 15 4.96 -13.47 -1.42
N ARG A 16 4.04 -13.14 -2.32
CA ARG A 16 3.47 -11.81 -2.39
C ARG A 16 2.68 -11.45 -1.13
N ASP A 17 1.78 -12.34 -0.72
CA ASP A 17 0.81 -12.00 0.32
C ASP A 17 1.39 -12.12 1.72
N GLU A 18 2.18 -13.13 1.98
CA GLU A 18 2.71 -13.37 3.32
C GLU A 18 4.03 -12.66 3.58
N LEU A 19 4.94 -12.70 2.63
CA LEU A 19 6.28 -12.14 2.85
C LEU A 19 6.37 -10.67 2.49
N VAL A 20 5.88 -10.31 1.31
CA VAL A 20 6.05 -8.94 0.80
C VAL A 20 5.13 -7.98 1.52
N PHE A 21 3.82 -8.19 1.45
CA PHE A 21 2.88 -7.21 1.99
C PHE A 21 2.91 -7.14 3.51
N THR A 22 3.00 -8.28 4.18
CA THR A 22 3.10 -8.31 5.64
C THR A 22 4.36 -7.62 6.12
N SER A 23 5.48 -7.87 5.46
CA SER A 23 6.75 -7.23 5.83
C SER A 23 6.75 -5.74 5.58
N LEU A 24 6.16 -5.28 4.47
CA LEU A 24 6.04 -3.86 4.17
C LEU A 24 5.13 -3.17 5.20
N ALA A 25 3.97 -3.74 5.47
CA ALA A 25 3.02 -3.16 6.42
C ALA A 25 3.65 -3.03 7.80
N ARG A 26 4.30 -4.09 8.25
CA ARG A 26 4.99 -4.09 9.54
C ARG A 26 6.11 -3.07 9.58
N GLY A 27 6.91 -3.00 8.52
CA GLY A 27 8.02 -2.05 8.45
C GLY A 27 7.55 -0.60 8.53
N ILE A 28 6.41 -0.29 7.91
CA ILE A 28 5.81 1.05 7.98
C ILE A 28 5.27 1.32 9.38
N GLN A 29 4.53 0.38 9.95
CA GLN A 29 3.91 0.54 11.27
C GLN A 29 4.94 0.68 12.39
N GLU A 30 6.04 -0.07 12.29
CA GLU A 30 7.10 -0.05 13.31
C GLU A 30 8.24 0.91 12.99
N GLU A 31 8.07 1.70 11.92
CA GLU A 31 9.05 2.72 11.52
C GLU A 31 10.45 2.15 11.28
N LEU A 32 10.50 0.99 10.62
CA LEU A 32 11.76 0.28 10.34
C LEU A 32 12.48 0.77 9.09
N PHE A 33 11.80 1.52 8.24
CA PHE A 33 12.37 2.05 7.01
C PHE A 33 12.88 3.48 7.21
N THR A 34 13.88 3.87 6.42
CA THR A 34 14.29 5.27 6.36
C THR A 34 13.20 6.08 5.62
N LYS A 35 13.27 7.40 5.71
CA LYS A 35 12.35 8.28 4.97
C LYS A 35 12.52 8.08 3.46
N GLU A 36 13.74 7.88 3.00
CA GLU A 36 14.04 7.63 1.59
C GLU A 36 13.43 6.30 1.14
N GLN A 37 13.52 5.27 1.97
CA GLN A 37 12.91 3.97 1.68
C GLN A 37 11.39 4.07 1.66
N PHE A 38 10.81 4.83 2.58
CA PHE A 38 9.38 5.09 2.63
C PHE A 38 8.90 5.77 1.33
N GLN A 39 9.62 6.78 0.87
CA GLN A 39 9.33 7.45 -0.39
C GLN A 39 9.47 6.49 -1.59
N LEU A 40 10.48 5.65 -1.59
CA LEU A 40 10.70 4.69 -2.65
C LEU A 40 9.57 3.66 -2.73
N ILE A 41 9.14 3.12 -1.59
CA ILE A 41 8.02 2.19 -1.52
C ILE A 41 6.77 2.84 -2.08
N SER A 42 6.50 4.08 -1.68
CA SER A 42 5.32 4.83 -2.12
C SER A 42 5.31 5.06 -3.62
N ALA A 43 6.44 5.48 -4.18
CA ALA A 43 6.57 5.72 -5.62
C ALA A 43 6.43 4.42 -6.42
N MET A 44 7.04 3.34 -5.95
CA MET A 44 7.01 2.05 -6.65
C MET A 44 5.62 1.45 -6.67
N ILE A 45 4.90 1.49 -5.55
CA ILE A 45 3.58 0.87 -5.49
C ILE A 45 2.56 1.62 -6.36
N VAL A 46 2.71 2.94 -6.48
CA VAL A 46 1.87 3.75 -7.37
C VAL A 46 2.25 3.54 -8.83
N SER A 47 3.54 3.50 -9.15
CA SER A 47 4.01 3.35 -10.54
C SER A 47 3.73 1.97 -11.11
N ASP A 48 3.51 0.98 -10.28
CA ASP A 48 3.10 -0.37 -10.70
C ASP A 48 1.59 -0.46 -10.98
N GLY A 49 0.91 0.66 -11.13
CA GLY A 49 -0.54 0.72 -11.34
C GLY A 49 -1.35 0.78 -10.06
N GLY A 50 -0.74 0.49 -8.94
CA GLY A 50 -1.39 0.58 -7.64
C GLY A 50 -2.70 -0.19 -7.58
N LEU A 51 -3.75 0.47 -7.07
CA LEU A 51 -5.08 -0.12 -6.97
C LEU A 51 -5.85 -0.12 -8.30
N ASP A 52 -5.39 0.65 -9.28
CA ASP A 52 -6.02 0.69 -10.60
C ASP A 52 -5.45 -0.34 -11.56
N LYS A 53 -4.45 -1.09 -11.15
CA LYS A 53 -3.85 -2.13 -11.98
C LYS A 53 -4.88 -3.20 -12.31
N GLU A 54 -4.96 -3.56 -13.61
CA GLU A 54 -5.82 -4.66 -14.02
C GLU A 54 -5.18 -5.98 -13.62
N PHE A 55 -5.91 -6.75 -12.84
CA PHE A 55 -5.48 -8.07 -12.45
C PHE A 55 -6.30 -9.11 -13.21
N ASP A 56 -5.71 -10.28 -13.36
CA ASP A 56 -6.37 -11.44 -13.84
C ASP A 56 -7.67 -11.69 -13.03
N LYS A 57 -8.68 -12.24 -13.67
CA LYS A 57 -10.01 -12.45 -13.08
C LYS A 57 -10.06 -13.60 -12.07
N LEU A 58 -8.94 -14.23 -11.78
CA LEU A 58 -8.86 -15.29 -10.78
C LEU A 58 -8.76 -14.70 -9.38
N GLY A 59 -9.20 -15.45 -8.38
CA GLY A 59 -9.30 -14.98 -7.00
C GLY A 59 -8.03 -14.35 -6.40
N ALA A 60 -6.86 -14.69 -6.94
CA ALA A 60 -5.59 -14.14 -6.48
C ALA A 60 -5.51 -12.61 -6.66
N SER A 61 -6.13 -12.08 -7.71
CA SER A 61 -6.12 -10.64 -7.97
C SER A 61 -6.88 -9.84 -6.92
N THR A 62 -7.98 -10.39 -6.41
CA THR A 62 -8.76 -9.73 -5.35
C THR A 62 -7.94 -9.62 -4.07
N LEU A 63 -7.24 -10.68 -3.71
CA LEU A 63 -6.40 -10.70 -2.51
C LEU A 63 -5.25 -9.71 -2.63
N GLU A 64 -4.59 -9.65 -3.78
CA GLU A 64 -3.52 -8.70 -4.03
C GLU A 64 -4.02 -7.26 -3.90
N ARG A 65 -5.20 -6.96 -4.44
CA ARG A 65 -5.78 -5.63 -4.35
C ARG A 65 -6.09 -5.25 -2.90
N SER A 66 -6.59 -6.18 -2.12
CA SER A 66 -6.83 -5.95 -0.69
C SER A 66 -5.54 -5.63 0.06
N PHE A 67 -4.47 -6.35 -0.22
CA PHE A 67 -3.18 -6.08 0.39
C PHE A 67 -2.58 -4.75 -0.06
N ARG A 68 -2.74 -4.40 -1.34
CA ARG A 68 -2.28 -3.09 -1.84
C ARG A 68 -3.05 -1.95 -1.19
N ALA A 69 -4.35 -2.12 -0.99
CA ALA A 69 -5.17 -1.14 -0.27
C ALA A 69 -4.69 -0.96 1.17
N LEU A 70 -4.34 -2.06 1.83
CA LEU A 70 -3.80 -2.01 3.19
C LEU A 70 -2.47 -1.25 3.24
N ILE A 71 -1.58 -1.48 2.28
CA ILE A 71 -0.30 -0.75 2.20
C ILE A 71 -0.56 0.74 1.96
N TYR A 72 -1.49 1.10 1.07
CA TYR A 72 -1.88 2.49 0.86
C TYR A 72 -2.34 3.13 2.17
N ALA A 73 -3.20 2.44 2.91
CA ALA A 73 -3.70 2.94 4.18
C ALA A 73 -2.58 3.17 5.18
N ASN A 74 -1.63 2.23 5.27
CA ASN A 74 -0.48 2.38 6.16
C ASN A 74 0.40 3.57 5.77
N LEU A 75 0.68 3.73 4.47
CA LEU A 75 1.51 4.83 3.97
C LEU A 75 0.84 6.19 4.22
N LEU A 76 -0.44 6.31 3.89
CA LEU A 76 -1.19 7.55 4.09
C LEU A 76 -1.36 7.88 5.57
N SER A 77 -1.62 6.87 6.39
CA SER A 77 -1.77 7.05 7.82
C SER A 77 -0.48 7.54 8.47
N ALA A 78 0.65 6.96 8.09
CA ALA A 78 1.96 7.38 8.60
C ALA A 78 2.30 8.80 8.15
N ASP A 79 2.05 9.13 6.89
CA ASP A 79 2.28 10.48 6.37
C ASP A 79 1.40 11.53 7.06
N GLY A 80 0.21 11.14 7.47
CA GLY A 80 -0.73 12.05 8.13
C GLY A 80 -0.59 12.11 9.65
N ASN A 81 0.24 11.29 10.25
CA ASN A 81 0.40 11.21 11.69
C ASN A 81 1.59 12.06 12.15
N GLN A 82 1.31 13.15 12.85
CA GLN A 82 2.34 14.07 13.32
C GLN A 82 3.32 13.44 14.34
N HIS A 83 3.00 12.28 14.87
CA HIS A 83 3.89 11.53 15.78
C HIS A 83 4.75 10.50 15.06
N SER A 84 4.52 10.31 13.76
CA SER A 84 5.30 9.37 12.95
C SER A 84 6.57 10.03 12.41
N ILE A 85 7.66 9.26 12.28
CA ILE A 85 8.85 9.74 11.57
C ILE A 85 8.55 10.02 10.10
N TYR A 86 7.46 9.48 9.56
CA TYR A 86 7.07 9.64 8.16
C TYR A 86 6.09 10.80 7.94
N TYR A 87 5.86 11.61 8.95
CA TYR A 87 4.92 12.73 8.84
C TYR A 87 5.30 13.66 7.70
N GLN A 88 4.36 13.87 6.78
CA GLN A 88 4.51 14.72 5.60
C GLN A 88 5.69 14.34 4.68
N VAL A 89 6.05 13.06 4.66
CA VAL A 89 7.14 12.56 3.82
C VAL A 89 6.68 12.29 2.38
N LEU A 90 5.41 11.91 2.18
CA LEU A 90 4.90 11.65 0.83
C LEU A 90 4.87 12.93 -0.01
N LYS A 91 5.29 12.80 -1.27
CA LYS A 91 5.13 13.89 -2.24
C LYS A 91 3.65 14.09 -2.51
N THR A 92 3.26 15.35 -2.75
CA THR A 92 1.84 15.71 -2.92
C THR A 92 1.15 14.93 -4.04
N ASP A 93 1.81 14.77 -5.18
CA ASP A 93 1.24 14.02 -6.31
C ASP A 93 1.04 12.54 -5.98
N ILE A 94 1.98 11.93 -5.27
CA ILE A 94 1.89 10.54 -4.83
C ILE A 94 0.74 10.40 -3.83
N ARG A 95 0.67 11.28 -2.85
CA ARG A 95 -0.41 11.27 -1.85
C ARG A 95 -1.78 11.39 -2.52
N ASN A 96 -1.93 12.35 -3.43
CA ASN A 96 -3.21 12.57 -4.11
C ASN A 96 -3.60 11.37 -4.97
N THR A 97 -2.65 10.75 -5.65
CA THR A 97 -2.90 9.55 -6.44
C THR A 97 -3.40 8.40 -5.55
N MET A 98 -2.75 8.19 -4.42
CA MET A 98 -3.16 7.15 -3.47
C MET A 98 -4.57 7.41 -2.91
N LEU A 99 -4.86 8.65 -2.56
CA LEU A 99 -6.18 9.02 -2.03
C LEU A 99 -7.27 8.77 -3.06
N ASN A 100 -7.05 9.19 -4.30
CA ASN A 100 -8.03 9.00 -5.37
C ASN A 100 -8.27 7.53 -5.66
N GLN A 101 -7.20 6.74 -5.75
CA GLN A 101 -7.31 5.30 -5.98
C GLN A 101 -7.97 4.59 -4.80
N GLY A 102 -7.65 5.02 -3.58
CA GLY A 102 -8.24 4.45 -2.38
C GLY A 102 -9.75 4.69 -2.29
N LEU A 103 -10.19 5.93 -2.59
CA LEU A 103 -11.60 6.25 -2.62
C LEU A 103 -12.34 5.44 -3.68
N HIS A 104 -11.75 5.29 -4.85
CA HIS A 104 -12.32 4.47 -5.92
C HIS A 104 -12.44 2.99 -5.51
N TYR A 105 -11.44 2.49 -4.84
CA TYR A 105 -11.44 1.13 -4.30
C TYR A 105 -12.59 0.93 -3.31
N LEU A 106 -12.81 1.88 -2.39
CA LEU A 106 -13.90 1.80 -1.42
C LEU A 106 -15.27 1.79 -2.10
N GLU A 107 -15.43 2.59 -3.14
CA GLU A 107 -16.70 2.63 -3.88
C GLU A 107 -17.02 1.32 -4.59
N LYS A 108 -16.00 0.63 -5.10
CA LYS A 108 -16.20 -0.59 -5.89
C LYS A 108 -16.20 -1.87 -5.09
N GLU A 109 -15.38 -1.96 -4.05
CA GLU A 109 -15.07 -3.24 -3.44
C GLU A 109 -15.57 -3.42 -2.02
N GLU A 110 -16.28 -2.45 -1.49
CA GLU A 110 -16.82 -2.53 -0.13
C GLU A 110 -15.78 -3.01 0.88
N ASP A 111 -14.63 -2.33 0.91
CA ASP A 111 -13.54 -2.71 1.81
C ASP A 111 -13.98 -2.60 3.26
N THR A 112 -14.09 -3.74 3.92
CA THR A 112 -14.47 -3.82 5.33
C THR A 112 -13.28 -4.01 6.25
N THR A 113 -12.06 -4.05 5.71
CA THR A 113 -10.91 -4.47 6.49
C THR A 113 -9.88 -3.39 6.68
N GLY A 114 -9.03 -3.20 5.68
CA GLY A 114 -7.83 -2.41 5.83
C GLY A 114 -8.04 -0.92 5.67
N PHE A 115 -8.42 -0.51 4.48
CA PHE A 115 -8.44 0.91 4.12
C PHE A 115 -9.50 1.68 4.90
N SER A 116 -10.72 1.15 4.96
CA SER A 116 -11.82 1.78 5.69
C SER A 116 -11.50 1.95 7.15
N SER A 117 -11.00 0.90 7.79
CA SER A 117 -10.64 0.92 9.21
C SER A 117 -9.58 1.96 9.54
N GLN A 118 -8.56 2.05 8.71
CA GLN A 118 -7.44 2.96 8.93
C GLN A 118 -7.87 4.43 8.89
N PHE A 119 -8.89 4.75 8.11
CA PHE A 119 -9.37 6.12 7.97
C PHE A 119 -10.68 6.40 8.70
N GLY A 120 -11.22 5.42 9.43
CA GLY A 120 -12.46 5.59 10.16
C GLY A 120 -13.68 5.76 9.27
N LEU A 121 -13.63 5.20 8.09
CA LEU A 121 -14.72 5.31 7.10
C LEU A 121 -15.80 4.19 7.25
#